data_2dc9bf3d978380a4b01d5b555104b774
#
_entry.id   2dc9bf3d978380a4b01d5b555104b774
#
_cell.length_a   1.000
_cell.length_b   1.000
_cell.length_c   1.000
_cell.angle_alpha   90.00
_cell.angle_beta   90.00
_cell.angle_gamma   90.00
#
_symmetry.space_group_name_H-M   'P 1'
#
loop_
_entity.id
_entity.type
_entity.pdbx_description
1 polymer ?
#
loop_
_entity_poly.entity_id
_entity_poly.type
_entity_poly.pdbx_seq_one_letter_code
_entity_poly.pdbx_strand_id
1 'polypeptide(L)'
;MKLKKGDCFPKVDFYRLNDGSPEKVSSTDLFNNKRIILVGVPGAFTPTCTNEHLPGYISNFENFKSKGIDEIFFISVNDPFVMQKWGEAVGKNELKFIADSNGEFMKSSELMVDLSAAGL
;
A
#
# COMPACT_ATOMS: atom_id res chain seq x y z
N MET A 1 -6.59 -14.91 12.22
CA MET A 1 -7.94 -14.35 12.28
C MET A 1 -8.06 -13.18 11.32
N LYS A 2 -9.13 -13.14 10.55
CA LYS A 2 -9.31 -12.09 9.57
C LYS A 2 -9.43 -10.71 10.21
N LEU A 3 -8.67 -9.76 9.72
CA LEU A 3 -8.67 -8.40 10.23
C LEU A 3 -10.04 -7.75 10.05
N LYS A 4 -10.55 -7.12 11.08
CA LYS A 4 -11.86 -6.48 11.06
C LYS A 4 -11.84 -5.17 11.84
N LYS A 5 -12.91 -4.40 11.70
CA LYS A 5 -13.04 -3.12 12.41
C LYS A 5 -12.87 -3.31 13.91
N GLY A 6 -12.03 -2.47 14.49
CA GLY A 6 -11.72 -2.49 15.92
C GLY A 6 -10.47 -3.27 16.26
N ASP A 7 -9.96 -4.07 15.34
CA ASP A 7 -8.73 -4.82 15.56
C ASP A 7 -7.49 -3.92 15.48
N CYS A 8 -6.43 -4.30 16.19
CA CYS A 8 -5.15 -3.63 16.04
C CYS A 8 -4.50 -4.07 14.74
N PHE A 9 -3.80 -3.15 14.09
CA PHE A 9 -3.05 -3.48 12.88
C PHE A 9 -1.94 -4.48 13.22
N PRO A 10 -1.76 -5.54 12.43
CA PRO A 10 -0.73 -6.53 12.72
C PRO A 10 0.67 -5.94 12.61
N LYS A 11 1.59 -6.44 13.44
CA LYS A 11 2.99 -6.04 13.37
C LYS A 11 3.66 -6.83 12.26
N VAL A 12 3.90 -6.18 11.15
CA VAL A 12 4.52 -6.79 9.96
C VAL A 12 5.55 -5.83 9.38
N ASP A 13 6.44 -6.35 8.54
CA ASP A 13 7.44 -5.56 7.86
C ASP A 13 7.06 -5.36 6.42
N PHE A 14 7.21 -4.12 5.98
CA PHE A 14 7.05 -3.73 4.59
C PHE A 14 8.41 -3.29 4.04
N TYR A 15 8.48 -3.09 2.75
CA TYR A 15 9.70 -2.65 2.07
C TYR A 15 9.43 -1.42 1.23
N ARG A 16 10.41 -0.53 1.21
CA ARG A 16 10.39 0.67 0.36
C ARG A 16 11.81 0.97 -0.07
N LEU A 17 11.99 1.87 -1.02
CA LEU A 17 13.33 2.33 -1.38
C LEU A 17 13.68 3.56 -0.57
N ASN A 18 14.92 3.59 -0.09
CA ASN A 18 15.52 4.73 0.57
C ASN A 18 16.83 5.01 -0.14
N ASP A 19 16.90 6.13 -0.86
CA ASP A 19 18.04 6.49 -1.71
C ASP A 19 18.42 5.37 -2.67
N GLY A 20 17.42 4.73 -3.27
CA GLY A 20 17.63 3.67 -4.26
C GLY A 20 17.93 2.30 -3.70
N SER A 21 17.97 2.14 -2.37
CA SER A 21 18.23 0.85 -1.72
C SER A 21 17.00 0.35 -0.98
N PRO A 22 16.71 -0.95 -1.04
CA PRO A 22 15.58 -1.50 -0.28
C PRO A 22 15.78 -1.29 1.22
N GLU A 23 14.72 -0.83 1.87
CA GLU A 23 14.68 -0.61 3.30
C GLU A 23 13.48 -1.35 3.89
N LYS A 24 13.74 -2.16 4.91
CA LYS A 24 12.68 -2.81 5.67
C LYS A 24 12.16 -1.83 6.71
N VAL A 25 10.84 -1.67 6.79
CA VAL A 25 10.22 -0.77 7.75
C VAL A 25 9.02 -1.45 8.38
N SER A 26 8.91 -1.38 9.70
CA SER A 26 7.80 -2.01 10.40
C SER A 26 6.51 -1.19 10.24
N SER A 27 5.37 -1.89 10.30
CA SER A 27 4.07 -1.23 10.30
C SER A 27 3.94 -0.25 11.47
N THR A 28 4.52 -0.59 12.62
CA THR A 28 4.50 0.29 13.79
C THR A 28 5.18 1.62 13.48
N ASP A 29 6.34 1.59 12.86
CA ASP A 29 7.06 2.82 12.53
C ASP A 29 6.37 3.62 11.43
N LEU A 30 5.79 2.93 10.44
CA LEU A 30 5.11 3.62 9.35
C LEU A 30 3.82 4.32 9.78
N PHE A 31 3.05 3.68 10.65
CA PHE A 31 1.67 4.12 10.92
C PHE A 31 1.47 4.70 12.33
N ASN A 32 2.51 4.72 13.16
CA ASN A 32 2.38 5.15 14.54
C ASN A 32 1.88 6.60 14.64
N ASN A 33 0.84 6.80 15.46
CA ASN A 33 0.23 8.12 15.70
C ASN A 33 -0.28 8.79 14.42
N LYS A 34 -0.61 8.01 13.40
CA LYS A 34 -1.15 8.54 12.14
C LYS A 34 -2.49 7.91 11.83
N ARG A 35 -3.34 8.71 11.20
CA ARG A 35 -4.58 8.22 10.62
C ARG A 35 -4.33 8.03 9.13
N ILE A 36 -4.38 6.78 8.68
CA ILE A 36 -4.01 6.45 7.30
C ILE A 36 -5.13 5.73 6.57
N ILE A 37 -5.04 5.76 5.24
CA ILE A 37 -5.82 4.89 4.37
C ILE A 37 -4.81 3.94 3.74
N LEU A 38 -5.06 2.65 3.84
CA LEU A 38 -4.22 1.62 3.23
C LEU A 38 -5.03 0.90 2.17
N VAL A 39 -4.60 0.99 0.92
CA VAL A 39 -5.28 0.38 -0.23
C VAL A 39 -4.44 -0.79 -0.73
N GLY A 40 -4.99 -2.00 -0.59
CA GLY A 40 -4.35 -3.21 -1.12
C GLY A 40 -4.79 -3.45 -2.55
N VAL A 41 -3.83 -3.76 -3.41
CA VAL A 41 -4.10 -4.05 -4.83
C VAL A 41 -3.49 -5.39 -5.21
N PRO A 42 -4.05 -6.08 -6.24
CA PRO A 42 -3.51 -7.37 -6.68
C PRO A 42 -2.09 -7.29 -7.22
N GLY A 43 -1.71 -6.15 -7.78
CA GLY A 43 -0.39 -5.93 -8.30
C GLY A 43 -0.25 -4.51 -8.83
N ALA A 44 0.98 -4.00 -8.81
CA ALA A 44 1.30 -2.72 -9.42
C ALA A 44 0.99 -2.76 -10.91
N PHE A 45 0.55 -1.63 -11.47
CA PHE A 45 0.24 -1.48 -12.90
C PHE A 45 -0.97 -2.31 -13.38
N THR A 46 -1.71 -2.95 -12.49
CA THR A 46 -2.92 -3.65 -12.93
C THR A 46 -3.98 -2.64 -13.37
N PRO A 47 -4.77 -2.95 -14.43
CA PRO A 47 -5.62 -1.95 -15.08
C PRO A 47 -6.63 -1.26 -14.18
N THR A 48 -7.41 -2.01 -13.40
CA THR A 48 -8.44 -1.43 -12.54
C THR A 48 -7.84 -0.49 -11.50
N CYS A 49 -6.75 -0.91 -10.87
CA CYS A 49 -6.11 -0.11 -9.82
C CYS A 49 -5.47 1.14 -10.40
N THR A 50 -4.79 1.02 -11.53
CA THR A 50 -4.10 2.15 -12.15
C THR A 50 -5.05 3.13 -12.82
N ASN A 51 -6.08 2.63 -13.52
CA ASN A 51 -6.93 3.46 -14.34
C ASN A 51 -8.19 3.95 -13.64
N GLU A 52 -8.67 3.23 -12.61
CA GLU A 52 -9.93 3.55 -11.96
C GLU A 52 -9.78 3.96 -10.49
N HIS A 53 -9.08 3.17 -9.68
CA HIS A 53 -8.95 3.46 -8.26
C HIS A 53 -7.99 4.61 -7.97
N LEU A 54 -6.78 4.51 -8.50
CA LEU A 54 -5.72 5.47 -8.21
C LEU A 54 -6.08 6.90 -8.57
N PRO A 55 -6.67 7.19 -9.74
CA PRO A 55 -7.05 8.57 -10.08
C PRO A 55 -8.02 9.18 -9.08
N GLY A 56 -8.94 8.39 -8.52
CA GLY A 56 -9.88 8.87 -7.52
C GLY A 56 -9.18 9.32 -6.25
N TYR A 57 -8.18 8.58 -5.78
CA TYR A 57 -7.40 8.96 -4.60
C TYR A 57 -6.55 10.19 -4.86
N ILE A 58 -6.01 10.31 -6.06
CA ILE A 58 -5.22 11.47 -6.46
C ILE A 58 -6.09 12.73 -6.47
N SER A 59 -7.24 12.69 -7.14
CA SER A 59 -8.10 13.86 -7.27
C SER A 59 -8.77 14.26 -5.95
N ASN A 60 -8.95 13.34 -5.01
CA ASN A 60 -9.56 13.63 -3.73
C ASN A 60 -8.56 13.72 -2.58
N PHE A 61 -7.27 13.77 -2.88
CA PHE A 61 -6.23 13.77 -1.85
C PHE A 61 -6.43 14.89 -0.82
N GLU A 62 -6.67 16.11 -1.29
CA GLU A 62 -6.86 17.25 -0.39
C GLU A 62 -8.12 17.09 0.47
N ASN A 63 -9.17 16.49 -0.05
CA ASN A 63 -10.37 16.22 0.73
C ASN A 63 -10.09 15.24 1.87
N PHE A 64 -9.29 14.20 1.62
CA PHE A 64 -8.90 13.25 2.66
C PHE A 64 -8.05 13.94 3.73
N LYS A 65 -7.11 14.80 3.32
CA LYS A 65 -6.29 15.56 4.26
C LYS A 65 -7.13 16.47 5.13
N SER A 66 -8.10 17.14 4.55
CA SER A 66 -8.98 18.05 5.30
C SER A 66 -9.85 17.31 6.32
N LYS A 67 -10.06 16.01 6.14
CA LYS A 67 -10.82 15.16 7.06
C LYS A 67 -9.94 14.48 8.10
N GLY A 68 -8.66 14.85 8.19
CA GLY A 68 -7.75 14.35 9.20
C GLY A 68 -6.95 13.12 8.81
N ILE A 69 -6.96 12.73 7.54
CA ILE A 69 -6.12 11.64 7.05
C ILE A 69 -4.70 12.17 6.87
N ASP A 70 -3.74 11.52 7.52
CA ASP A 70 -2.35 11.96 7.45
C ASP A 70 -1.65 11.47 6.18
N GLU A 71 -1.86 10.20 5.81
CA GLU A 71 -1.20 9.61 4.63
C GLU A 71 -2.09 8.55 4.00
N ILE A 72 -1.87 8.34 2.70
CA ILE A 72 -2.53 7.27 1.93
C ILE A 72 -1.44 6.38 1.35
N PHE A 73 -1.53 5.07 1.66
CA PHE A 73 -0.57 4.08 1.21
C PHE A 73 -1.22 3.11 0.23
N PHE A 74 -0.52 2.80 -0.84
CA PHE A 74 -0.86 1.70 -1.74
C PHE A 74 0.11 0.56 -1.49
N ILE A 75 -0.42 -0.65 -1.36
CA ILE A 75 0.37 -1.83 -1.00
C ILE A 75 0.07 -2.99 -1.95
N SER A 76 1.11 -3.73 -2.31
CA SER A 76 1.01 -4.92 -3.13
C SER A 76 2.15 -5.87 -2.79
N VAL A 77 2.08 -7.13 -3.24
CA VAL A 77 3.14 -8.12 -3.04
C VAL A 77 4.28 -7.98 -4.05
N ASN A 78 4.39 -6.86 -4.72
CA ASN A 78 5.52 -6.55 -5.58
C ASN A 78 6.75 -6.18 -4.74
N ASP A 79 7.91 -6.09 -5.39
CA ASP A 79 9.10 -5.60 -4.70
C ASP A 79 9.13 -4.07 -4.63
N PRO A 80 10.02 -3.47 -3.80
CA PRO A 80 10.03 -2.02 -3.63
C PRO A 80 10.43 -1.24 -4.87
N PHE A 81 11.20 -1.83 -5.78
CA PHE A 81 11.56 -1.16 -7.04
C PHE A 81 10.34 -1.00 -7.94
N VAL A 82 9.53 -2.05 -8.06
CA VAL A 82 8.29 -2.01 -8.83
C VAL A 82 7.33 -0.99 -8.23
N MET A 83 7.18 -0.98 -6.92
CA MET A 83 6.27 -0.06 -6.25
C MET A 83 6.70 1.39 -6.45
N GLN A 84 7.99 1.68 -6.38
CA GLN A 84 8.49 3.03 -6.64
C GLN A 84 8.23 3.45 -8.09
N LYS A 85 8.49 2.56 -9.05
CA LYS A 85 8.25 2.87 -10.47
C LYS A 85 6.78 3.11 -10.75
N TRP A 86 5.91 2.37 -10.10
CA TRP A 86 4.48 2.58 -10.23
C TRP A 86 4.08 3.97 -9.73
N GLY A 87 4.58 4.37 -8.57
CA GLY A 87 4.35 5.71 -8.03
C GLY A 87 4.86 6.81 -8.95
N GLU A 88 6.06 6.63 -9.52
CA GLU A 88 6.63 7.58 -10.48
C GLU A 88 5.78 7.67 -11.76
N ALA A 89 5.31 6.54 -12.26
CA ALA A 89 4.53 6.47 -13.49
C ALA A 89 3.19 7.21 -13.38
N VAL A 90 2.57 7.19 -12.20
CA VAL A 90 1.33 7.93 -11.99
C VAL A 90 1.58 9.39 -11.60
N GLY A 91 2.84 9.77 -11.39
CA GLY A 91 3.25 11.17 -11.27
C GLY A 91 2.81 11.89 -10.01
N LYS A 92 2.60 11.18 -8.91
CA LYS A 92 2.11 11.81 -7.68
C LYS A 92 2.95 11.43 -6.47
N ASN A 93 3.48 12.45 -5.81
CA ASN A 93 4.29 12.28 -4.60
C ASN A 93 3.47 12.27 -3.32
N GLU A 94 2.19 12.66 -3.40
CA GLU A 94 1.31 12.73 -2.24
C GLU A 94 0.90 11.34 -1.73
N LEU A 95 0.86 10.36 -2.62
CA LEU A 95 0.54 8.99 -2.26
C LEU A 95 1.82 8.21 -1.98
N LYS A 96 1.75 7.30 -1.04
CA LYS A 96 2.88 6.46 -0.67
C LYS A 96 2.70 5.06 -1.24
N PHE A 97 3.76 4.48 -1.75
CA PHE A 97 3.74 3.15 -2.38
C PHE A 97 4.73 2.27 -1.63
N ILE A 98 4.22 1.24 -0.98
CA ILE A 98 5.05 0.32 -0.18
C ILE A 98 4.82 -1.12 -0.64
N ALA A 99 5.79 -1.97 -0.38
CA ALA A 99 5.78 -3.36 -0.84
C ALA A 99 5.57 -4.32 0.31
N ASP A 100 4.58 -5.20 0.17
CA ASP A 100 4.40 -6.36 1.04
C ASP A 100 5.11 -7.55 0.38
N SER A 101 6.42 -7.40 0.19
CA SER A 101 7.22 -8.29 -0.66
C SER A 101 7.11 -9.77 -0.29
N ASN A 102 7.05 -10.05 1.00
CA ASN A 102 6.97 -11.42 1.50
C ASN A 102 5.55 -11.87 1.81
N GLY A 103 4.56 -11.03 1.53
CA GLY A 103 3.17 -11.34 1.78
C GLY A 103 2.81 -11.42 3.27
N GLU A 104 3.61 -10.86 4.15
CA GLU A 104 3.36 -10.94 5.59
C GLU A 104 2.03 -10.32 6.00
N PHE A 105 1.73 -9.13 5.50
CA PHE A 105 0.48 -8.46 5.85
C PHE A 105 -0.72 -9.22 5.31
N MET A 106 -0.65 -9.65 4.06
CA MET A 106 -1.75 -10.36 3.43
C MET A 106 -2.07 -11.65 4.19
N LYS A 107 -1.05 -12.37 4.62
CA LYS A 107 -1.22 -13.62 5.39
C LYS A 107 -1.69 -13.35 6.81
N SER A 108 -1.08 -12.39 7.49
CA SER A 108 -1.42 -12.05 8.88
C SER A 108 -2.83 -11.50 9.01
N SER A 109 -3.27 -10.71 8.06
CA SER A 109 -4.61 -10.11 8.08
C SER A 109 -5.69 -11.05 7.56
N GLU A 110 -5.29 -12.13 6.88
CA GLU A 110 -6.20 -13.06 6.18
C GLU A 110 -7.03 -12.38 5.10
N LEU A 111 -6.47 -11.30 4.53
CA LEU A 111 -7.09 -10.58 3.41
C LEU A 111 -6.51 -11.01 2.06
N MET A 112 -5.70 -12.06 2.06
CA MET A 112 -5.07 -12.57 0.84
C MET A 112 -6.09 -13.12 -0.13
N VAL A 113 -5.90 -12.78 -1.41
CA VAL A 113 -6.65 -13.35 -2.51
C VAL A 113 -5.66 -14.08 -3.42
N ASP A 114 -5.93 -15.34 -3.71
CA ASP A 114 -5.09 -16.13 -4.60
C ASP A 114 -5.53 -15.94 -6.04
N LEU A 115 -4.74 -15.18 -6.80
CA LEU A 115 -4.98 -14.91 -8.21
C LEU A 115 -3.94 -15.61 -9.11
N SER A 116 -3.30 -16.66 -8.59
CA SER A 116 -2.26 -17.37 -9.32
C SER A 116 -2.75 -17.94 -10.65
N ALA A 117 -4.02 -18.31 -10.76
CA ALA A 117 -4.62 -18.77 -12.00
C ALA A 117 -4.59 -17.70 -13.10
N ALA A 118 -4.53 -16.42 -12.73
CA ALA A 118 -4.39 -15.31 -13.67
C ALA A 118 -2.94 -14.82 -13.77
N GLY A 119 -2.01 -15.50 -13.13
CA GLY A 119 -0.60 -15.12 -13.14
C GLY A 119 -0.26 -13.96 -12.20
N LEU A 120 -1.13 -13.70 -11.25
CA LEU A 120 -0.93 -12.57 -10.33
C LEU A 120 -0.56 -13.01 -8.92
#